data_88862ad7802d462f8a883cb43a1b6bc7
#
_entry.id   88862ad7802d462f8a883cb43a1b6bc7
#
_cell.length_a   1.000
_cell.length_b   1.000
_cell.length_c   1.000
_cell.angle_alpha   90.00
_cell.angle_beta   90.00
_cell.angle_gamma   90.00
#
_symmetry.space_group_name_H-M   'P 1'
#
loop_
_entity.id
_entity.type
_entity.pdbx_description
1 polymer ?
#
loop_
_entity_poly.entity_id
_entity_poly.type
_entity_poly.pdbx_seq_one_letter_code
_entity_poly.pdbx_strand_id
1 'polypeptide(L)'
;MEMQLSEIFDTYFDREEAGQAYESDQDLMDNLMQALDVILFLMVNQDKMTLEEQKEVLDLVQEHIEGRLQATMFPDLLHFMQLRELDELSDWQLFCILVGTACHIDDKYEKVFATLQSNEKARYASYGIACRLFEVSRLSQRGILMPTDISDEFADKYFAANGEIWNQVTLYHRPLVTQKRICSWLYGTDSIPYEMSTWCEVYDGSRQQVVFLSYEQQHDQLRQLMQTGEALPVIAVEGKKGSGRRQLIRCMMSERRERVLFADFRRIAQLEQDKDKIDALFLESILQNSALCICNCTNTESMEYILQKKRRCPLFVTTDEEYGNYLSSQHNIFRITMPRPAMEDKITFWKYFLEKRDITETDPVELSNKYALNAGEINQILDYACTLANSMGCLLYTSDA
;
A
#
# COMPACT_ATOMS: atom_id res chain seq x y z
N MET A 1 -47.24 14.35 6.20
CA MET A 1 -46.90 13.41 7.26
C MET A 1 -45.51 13.82 7.69
N GLU A 2 -45.40 14.53 8.78
CA GLU A 2 -44.12 14.90 9.37
C GLU A 2 -43.45 13.60 9.82
N MET A 3 -42.39 13.20 9.16
CA MET A 3 -41.58 12.06 9.59
C MET A 3 -40.82 12.51 10.84
N GLN A 4 -40.98 11.76 11.95
CA GLN A 4 -40.23 12.10 13.17
C GLN A 4 -38.72 11.95 12.88
N LEU A 5 -37.87 12.85 13.42
CA LEU A 5 -36.42 12.85 13.21
C LEU A 5 -35.77 11.50 13.56
N SER A 6 -36.29 10.87 14.63
CA SER A 6 -35.90 9.51 15.04
C SER A 6 -36.20 8.44 13.98
N GLU A 7 -37.29 8.61 13.19
CA GLU A 7 -37.64 7.66 12.13
C GLU A 7 -36.68 7.72 10.94
N ILE A 8 -36.11 8.90 10.66
CA ILE A 8 -35.08 9.03 9.61
C ILE A 8 -33.82 8.26 10.01
N PHE A 9 -33.33 8.48 11.26
CA PHE A 9 -32.18 7.75 11.78
C PHE A 9 -32.44 6.24 11.79
N ASP A 10 -33.58 5.80 12.38
CA ASP A 10 -33.95 4.39 12.50
C ASP A 10 -34.20 3.69 11.15
N THR A 11 -34.30 4.44 10.05
CA THR A 11 -34.35 3.87 8.68
C THR A 11 -33.01 3.35 8.20
N TYR A 12 -31.93 3.97 8.66
CA TYR A 12 -30.58 3.70 8.17
C TYR A 12 -29.69 3.03 9.22
N PHE A 13 -29.93 3.26 10.51
CA PHE A 13 -29.09 2.80 11.62
C PHE A 13 -29.89 2.00 12.64
N ASP A 14 -29.25 0.98 13.21
CA ASP A 14 -29.76 0.25 14.36
C ASP A 14 -29.23 0.90 15.65
N ARG A 15 -30.14 1.35 16.52
CA ARG A 15 -29.75 1.94 17.81
C ARG A 15 -29.07 0.95 18.75
N GLU A 16 -29.35 -0.34 18.60
CA GLU A 16 -28.73 -1.37 19.44
C GLU A 16 -27.24 -1.52 19.13
N GLU A 17 -26.78 -1.11 17.94
CA GLU A 17 -25.37 -1.09 17.56
C GLU A 17 -24.59 0.11 18.14
N ALA A 18 -25.29 1.16 18.60
CA ALA A 18 -24.66 2.31 19.21
C ALA A 18 -23.85 1.89 20.44
N GLY A 19 -22.51 2.08 20.38
CA GLY A 19 -21.59 1.65 21.44
C GLY A 19 -21.08 0.21 21.31
N GLN A 20 -21.45 -0.53 20.26
CA GLN A 20 -20.78 -1.78 19.90
C GLN A 20 -19.53 -1.48 19.04
N ALA A 21 -18.43 -2.20 19.28
CA ALA A 21 -17.22 -2.06 18.50
C ALA A 21 -17.43 -2.46 17.03
N TYR A 22 -16.72 -1.82 16.13
CA TYR A 22 -16.61 -2.32 14.75
C TYR A 22 -15.85 -3.65 14.71
N GLU A 23 -16.44 -4.65 14.04
CA GLU A 23 -15.86 -5.99 13.92
C GLU A 23 -14.87 -6.12 12.77
N SER A 24 -15.01 -5.28 11.73
CA SER A 24 -14.21 -5.34 10.51
C SER A 24 -14.23 -4.00 9.76
N ASP A 25 -13.33 -3.89 8.76
CA ASP A 25 -13.33 -2.78 7.80
C ASP A 25 -14.66 -2.67 7.05
N GLN A 26 -15.23 -3.81 6.67
CA GLN A 26 -16.53 -3.84 6.00
C GLN A 26 -17.62 -3.23 6.87
N ASP A 27 -17.69 -3.58 8.15
CA ASP A 27 -18.67 -3.06 9.09
C ASP A 27 -18.58 -1.53 9.24
N LEU A 28 -17.36 -0.98 9.35
CA LEU A 28 -17.14 0.47 9.33
C LEU A 28 -17.59 1.09 8.00
N MET A 29 -17.18 0.50 6.88
CA MET A 29 -17.52 1.04 5.55
C MET A 29 -19.02 1.02 5.29
N ASP A 30 -19.71 -0.03 5.68
CA ASP A 30 -21.17 -0.13 5.55
C ASP A 30 -21.86 0.96 6.39
N ASN A 31 -21.36 1.24 7.58
CA ASN A 31 -21.87 2.31 8.45
C ASN A 31 -21.59 3.70 7.85
N LEU A 32 -20.41 3.93 7.25
CA LEU A 32 -20.10 5.16 6.54
C LEU A 32 -20.97 5.36 5.28
N MET A 33 -21.33 4.27 4.59
CA MET A 33 -22.26 4.32 3.45
C MET A 33 -23.68 4.66 3.92
N GLN A 34 -24.13 4.14 5.05
CA GLN A 34 -25.41 4.52 5.67
C GLN A 34 -25.41 6.02 6.04
N ALA A 35 -24.31 6.54 6.56
CA ALA A 35 -24.16 7.98 6.81
C ALA A 35 -24.27 8.80 5.51
N LEU A 36 -23.66 8.33 4.43
CA LEU A 36 -23.78 8.97 3.11
C LEU A 36 -25.24 8.94 2.62
N ASP A 37 -25.98 7.86 2.84
CA ASP A 37 -27.41 7.77 2.50
C ASP A 37 -28.23 8.82 3.25
N VAL A 38 -27.96 9.03 4.54
CA VAL A 38 -28.62 10.10 5.32
C VAL A 38 -28.27 11.48 4.76
N ILE A 39 -27.01 11.76 4.45
CA ILE A 39 -26.59 13.04 3.85
C ILE A 39 -27.30 13.28 2.52
N LEU A 40 -27.39 12.25 1.67
CA LEU A 40 -28.12 12.31 0.39
C LEU A 40 -29.61 12.56 0.62
N PHE A 41 -30.22 11.90 1.59
CA PHE A 41 -31.61 12.10 1.97
C PHE A 41 -31.86 13.56 2.41
N LEU A 42 -31.02 14.09 3.29
CA LEU A 42 -31.12 15.47 3.77
C LEU A 42 -30.93 16.47 2.61
N MET A 43 -29.98 16.25 1.72
CA MET A 43 -29.75 17.11 0.56
C MET A 43 -30.97 17.15 -0.38
N VAL A 44 -31.63 16.01 -0.62
CA VAL A 44 -32.83 15.94 -1.48
C VAL A 44 -34.05 16.57 -0.83
N ASN A 45 -34.14 16.56 0.49
CA ASN A 45 -35.30 17.04 1.23
C ASN A 45 -35.04 18.38 1.97
N GLN A 46 -34.04 19.15 1.59
CA GLN A 46 -33.66 20.42 2.21
C GLN A 46 -34.85 21.38 2.38
N ASP A 47 -35.73 21.47 1.38
CA ASP A 47 -36.91 22.37 1.40
C ASP A 47 -38.05 21.89 2.34
N LYS A 48 -37.98 20.64 2.81
CA LYS A 48 -39.03 20.03 3.66
C LYS A 48 -38.64 19.97 5.13
N MET A 49 -37.40 20.27 5.47
CA MET A 49 -36.84 20.16 6.80
C MET A 49 -36.21 21.47 7.23
N THR A 50 -36.38 21.84 8.48
CA THR A 50 -35.67 23.00 9.04
C THR A 50 -34.17 22.68 9.22
N LEU A 51 -33.36 23.73 9.31
CA LEU A 51 -31.93 23.56 9.54
C LEU A 51 -31.63 22.86 10.88
N GLU A 52 -32.46 23.10 11.89
CA GLU A 52 -32.31 22.49 13.22
C GLU A 52 -32.59 20.98 13.14
N GLU A 53 -33.65 20.57 12.45
CA GLU A 53 -33.98 19.16 12.23
C GLU A 53 -32.85 18.44 11.46
N GLN A 54 -32.30 19.05 10.42
CA GLN A 54 -31.18 18.49 9.67
C GLN A 54 -29.95 18.27 10.55
N LYS A 55 -29.64 19.26 11.43
CA LYS A 55 -28.52 19.15 12.37
C LYS A 55 -28.75 18.05 13.38
N GLU A 56 -29.93 17.93 13.95
CA GLU A 56 -30.24 16.90 14.96
C GLU A 56 -30.07 15.47 14.38
N VAL A 57 -30.48 15.25 13.13
CA VAL A 57 -30.26 13.95 12.47
C VAL A 57 -28.77 13.69 12.25
N LEU A 58 -27.98 14.70 11.83
CA LEU A 58 -26.55 14.55 11.65
C LEU A 58 -25.79 14.32 12.95
N ASP A 59 -26.22 14.97 14.04
CA ASP A 59 -25.64 14.77 15.37
C ASP A 59 -25.87 13.32 15.84
N LEU A 60 -27.06 12.75 15.63
CA LEU A 60 -27.35 11.35 15.94
C LEU A 60 -26.45 10.39 15.13
N VAL A 61 -26.25 10.64 13.83
CA VAL A 61 -25.37 9.84 13.00
C VAL A 61 -23.91 9.93 13.47
N GLN A 62 -23.46 11.14 13.80
CA GLN A 62 -22.11 11.36 14.32
C GLN A 62 -21.90 10.65 15.66
N GLU A 63 -22.83 10.80 16.60
CA GLU A 63 -22.77 10.14 17.92
C GLU A 63 -22.75 8.61 17.78
N HIS A 64 -23.51 8.05 16.83
CA HIS A 64 -23.51 6.62 16.56
C HIS A 64 -22.13 6.11 16.08
N ILE A 65 -21.57 6.76 15.06
CA ILE A 65 -20.26 6.37 14.49
C ILE A 65 -19.15 6.56 15.53
N GLU A 66 -19.13 7.71 16.22
CA GLU A 66 -18.12 8.00 17.25
C GLU A 66 -18.23 7.02 18.43
N GLY A 67 -19.44 6.68 18.85
CA GLY A 67 -19.67 5.69 19.91
C GLY A 67 -19.10 4.32 19.54
N ARG A 68 -19.33 3.85 18.32
CA ARG A 68 -18.78 2.59 17.81
C ARG A 68 -17.25 2.65 17.69
N LEU A 69 -16.67 3.74 17.18
CA LEU A 69 -15.21 3.92 17.13
C LEU A 69 -14.57 3.92 18.51
N GLN A 70 -15.21 4.57 19.51
CA GLN A 70 -14.73 4.58 20.90
C GLN A 70 -14.78 3.18 21.55
N ALA A 71 -15.78 2.37 21.20
CA ALA A 71 -15.89 1.01 21.67
C ALA A 71 -14.87 0.07 21.01
N THR A 72 -14.35 0.42 19.83
CA THR A 72 -13.39 -0.38 19.09
C THR A 72 -12.00 -0.30 19.75
N MET A 73 -11.41 -1.45 20.07
CA MET A 73 -10.13 -1.52 20.81
C MET A 73 -8.97 -0.82 20.08
N PHE A 74 -8.92 -0.95 18.75
CA PHE A 74 -7.87 -0.38 17.90
C PHE A 74 -8.50 0.25 16.64
N PRO A 75 -9.22 1.38 16.77
CA PRO A 75 -9.89 2.00 15.63
C PRO A 75 -8.92 2.45 14.54
N ASP A 76 -7.69 2.82 14.92
CA ASP A 76 -6.63 3.23 13.98
C ASP A 76 -6.14 2.09 13.08
N LEU A 77 -6.51 0.84 13.36
CA LEU A 77 -6.20 -0.30 12.51
C LEU A 77 -7.25 -0.53 11.41
N LEU A 78 -8.40 0.12 11.49
CA LEU A 78 -9.40 0.08 10.43
C LEU A 78 -8.90 0.86 9.21
N HIS A 79 -8.99 0.29 8.03
CA HIS A 79 -8.37 0.81 6.82
C HIS A 79 -8.78 2.25 6.46
N PHE A 80 -10.05 2.60 6.63
CA PHE A 80 -10.49 3.98 6.38
C PHE A 80 -9.80 4.98 7.33
N MET A 81 -9.60 4.60 8.60
CA MET A 81 -8.88 5.43 9.57
C MET A 81 -7.38 5.46 9.27
N GLN A 82 -6.79 4.32 8.91
CA GLN A 82 -5.40 4.24 8.49
C GLN A 82 -5.10 5.13 7.28
N LEU A 83 -6.00 5.23 6.31
CA LEU A 83 -5.79 6.03 5.12
C LEU A 83 -5.56 7.51 5.44
N ARG A 84 -6.25 8.01 6.46
CA ARG A 84 -6.04 9.37 6.99
C ARG A 84 -4.58 9.58 7.42
N GLU A 85 -4.07 8.68 8.23
CA GLU A 85 -2.72 8.79 8.82
C GLU A 85 -1.62 8.51 7.79
N LEU A 86 -1.78 7.47 6.99
CA LEU A 86 -0.77 7.02 6.03
C LEU A 86 -0.47 8.06 4.95
N ASP A 87 -1.44 8.85 4.53
CA ASP A 87 -1.27 9.87 3.49
C ASP A 87 -1.62 11.29 3.94
N GLU A 88 -1.80 11.52 5.25
CA GLU A 88 -2.13 12.83 5.85
C GLU A 88 -3.35 13.49 5.19
N LEU A 89 -4.39 12.69 4.92
CA LEU A 89 -5.56 13.16 4.22
C LEU A 89 -6.46 14.03 5.12
N SER A 90 -6.93 15.14 4.56
CA SER A 90 -7.97 15.95 5.19
C SER A 90 -9.32 15.25 5.18
N ASP A 91 -10.23 15.68 6.07
CA ASP A 91 -11.61 15.17 6.10
C ASP A 91 -12.31 15.32 4.75
N TRP A 92 -12.05 16.40 4.04
CA TRP A 92 -12.57 16.63 2.71
C TRP A 92 -12.09 15.58 1.68
N GLN A 93 -10.80 15.27 1.69
CA GLN A 93 -10.22 14.27 0.80
C GLN A 93 -10.76 12.87 1.08
N LEU A 94 -10.87 12.50 2.37
CA LEU A 94 -11.49 11.24 2.78
C LEU A 94 -12.95 11.18 2.35
N PHE A 95 -13.70 12.27 2.51
CA PHE A 95 -15.08 12.34 2.06
C PHE A 95 -15.21 12.17 0.55
N CYS A 96 -14.32 12.76 -0.24
CA CYS A 96 -14.29 12.55 -1.69
C CYS A 96 -14.04 11.08 -2.06
N ILE A 97 -13.12 10.41 -1.36
CA ILE A 97 -12.88 8.97 -1.55
C ILE A 97 -14.13 8.16 -1.21
N LEU A 98 -14.80 8.47 -0.09
CA LEU A 98 -16.04 7.81 0.32
C LEU A 98 -17.12 7.96 -0.74
N VAL A 99 -17.38 9.18 -1.21
CA VAL A 99 -18.38 9.47 -2.26
C VAL A 99 -18.01 8.77 -3.58
N GLY A 100 -16.72 8.78 -3.95
CA GLY A 100 -16.25 8.10 -5.15
C GLY A 100 -16.31 6.57 -5.07
N THR A 101 -16.38 6.01 -3.86
CA THR A 101 -16.50 4.56 -3.61
C THR A 101 -17.95 4.09 -3.75
N ALA A 102 -18.93 4.95 -3.51
CA ALA A 102 -20.35 4.59 -3.42
C ALA A 102 -20.87 3.78 -4.62
N CYS A 103 -20.58 4.19 -5.84
CA CYS A 103 -21.03 3.48 -7.05
C CYS A 103 -20.32 2.14 -7.31
N HIS A 104 -19.26 1.83 -6.57
CA HIS A 104 -18.65 0.49 -6.60
C HIS A 104 -19.36 -0.51 -5.69
N ILE A 105 -20.13 0.00 -4.73
CA ILE A 105 -20.79 -0.80 -3.70
C ILE A 105 -22.22 -1.10 -4.06
N ASP A 106 -22.97 -0.08 -4.54
CA ASP A 106 -24.40 -0.23 -4.87
C ASP A 106 -24.76 0.65 -6.09
N ASP A 107 -25.36 0.02 -7.09
CA ASP A 107 -25.86 0.67 -8.31
C ASP A 107 -26.96 1.72 -8.02
N LYS A 108 -27.57 1.73 -6.81
CA LYS A 108 -28.53 2.77 -6.41
C LYS A 108 -27.92 4.18 -6.52
N TYR A 109 -26.64 4.31 -6.19
CA TYR A 109 -25.94 5.59 -6.20
C TYR A 109 -25.79 6.16 -7.60
N GLU A 110 -25.64 5.32 -8.63
CA GLU A 110 -25.63 5.80 -10.04
C GLU A 110 -26.89 6.58 -10.36
N LYS A 111 -28.06 6.07 -9.96
CA LYS A 111 -29.36 6.70 -10.20
C LYS A 111 -29.52 8.00 -9.41
N VAL A 112 -29.10 7.97 -8.15
CA VAL A 112 -29.16 9.14 -7.26
C VAL A 112 -28.29 10.27 -7.82
N PHE A 113 -27.03 9.98 -8.17
CA PHE A 113 -26.12 10.99 -8.71
C PHE A 113 -26.55 11.50 -10.08
N ALA A 114 -27.08 10.64 -10.96
CA ALA A 114 -27.65 11.08 -12.23
C ALA A 114 -28.81 12.08 -12.04
N THR A 115 -29.69 11.80 -11.08
CA THR A 115 -30.83 12.67 -10.73
C THR A 115 -30.35 14.01 -10.19
N LEU A 116 -29.42 13.99 -9.21
CA LEU A 116 -28.85 15.21 -8.59
C LEU A 116 -28.11 16.10 -9.59
N GLN A 117 -27.56 15.53 -10.63
CA GLN A 117 -26.85 16.24 -11.71
C GLN A 117 -27.77 16.59 -12.89
N SER A 118 -29.05 16.19 -12.85
CA SER A 118 -30.00 16.35 -13.96
C SER A 118 -29.43 15.82 -15.29
N ASN A 119 -28.68 14.74 -15.21
CA ASN A 119 -27.98 14.13 -16.34
C ASN A 119 -27.96 12.60 -16.22
N GLU A 120 -28.81 11.92 -17.00
CA GLU A 120 -28.93 10.45 -16.97
C GLU A 120 -27.63 9.70 -17.32
N LYS A 121 -26.66 10.37 -17.96
CA LYS A 121 -25.36 9.81 -18.34
C LYS A 121 -24.31 9.97 -17.24
N ALA A 122 -24.56 10.84 -16.27
CA ALA A 122 -23.63 11.12 -15.17
C ALA A 122 -23.82 10.11 -14.03
N ARG A 123 -23.33 8.90 -14.21
CA ARG A 123 -23.49 7.80 -13.24
C ARG A 123 -22.74 7.99 -11.93
N TYR A 124 -21.66 8.79 -11.94
CA TYR A 124 -20.81 9.03 -10.79
C TYR A 124 -21.04 10.42 -10.21
N ALA A 125 -20.81 10.58 -8.90
CA ALA A 125 -20.81 11.90 -8.31
C ALA A 125 -19.74 12.77 -8.96
N SER A 126 -20.10 14.01 -9.32
CA SER A 126 -19.10 15.00 -9.70
C SER A 126 -18.48 15.64 -8.45
N TYR A 127 -17.33 16.27 -8.62
CA TYR A 127 -16.71 17.10 -7.59
C TYR A 127 -17.71 18.12 -7.00
N GLY A 128 -18.52 18.77 -7.84
CA GLY A 128 -19.52 19.74 -7.38
C GLY A 128 -20.64 19.10 -6.54
N ILE A 129 -21.02 17.84 -6.82
CA ILE A 129 -21.95 17.10 -5.95
C ILE A 129 -21.29 16.80 -4.62
N ALA A 130 -20.04 16.32 -4.62
CA ALA A 130 -19.32 16.03 -3.39
C ALA A 130 -19.17 17.29 -2.49
N CYS A 131 -18.89 18.47 -3.08
CA CYS A 131 -18.87 19.73 -2.34
C CYS A 131 -20.21 20.00 -1.62
N ARG A 132 -21.33 19.87 -2.32
CA ARG A 132 -22.66 20.09 -1.72
C ARG A 132 -22.98 19.06 -0.62
N LEU A 133 -22.63 17.79 -0.84
CA LEU A 133 -22.81 16.75 0.17
C LEU A 133 -21.94 17.01 1.41
N PHE A 134 -20.70 17.45 1.20
CA PHE A 134 -19.80 17.80 2.31
C PHE A 134 -20.32 18.99 3.11
N GLU A 135 -20.86 20.02 2.47
CA GLU A 135 -21.50 21.14 3.15
C GLU A 135 -22.67 20.66 4.02
N VAL A 136 -23.54 19.78 3.51
CA VAL A 136 -24.62 19.18 4.30
C VAL A 136 -24.07 18.39 5.47
N SER A 137 -23.04 17.54 5.28
CA SER A 137 -22.46 16.74 6.35
C SER A 137 -21.86 17.57 7.50
N ARG A 138 -21.55 18.84 7.26
CA ARG A 138 -20.93 19.76 8.24
C ARG A 138 -21.89 20.77 8.87
N LEU A 139 -23.21 20.65 8.61
CA LEU A 139 -24.20 21.59 9.14
C LEU A 139 -24.23 21.66 10.67
N SER A 140 -23.90 20.57 11.36
CA SER A 140 -23.83 20.48 12.82
C SER A 140 -22.55 21.10 13.42
N GLN A 141 -21.47 21.27 12.61
CA GLN A 141 -20.19 21.74 13.10
C GLN A 141 -20.07 23.25 13.07
N ARG A 142 -19.55 23.84 14.16
CA ARG A 142 -19.22 25.28 14.20
C ARG A 142 -17.89 25.52 13.47
N GLY A 143 -17.94 26.32 12.40
CA GLY A 143 -16.76 26.66 11.61
C GLY A 143 -16.60 25.67 10.45
N ILE A 144 -17.42 25.86 9.43
CA ILE A 144 -17.38 25.05 8.20
C ILE A 144 -16.02 25.25 7.53
N LEU A 145 -15.20 24.23 7.51
CA LEU A 145 -14.06 24.13 6.60
C LEU A 145 -14.63 23.95 5.20
N MET A 146 -14.59 25.01 4.39
CA MET A 146 -15.00 24.91 2.99
C MET A 146 -14.16 23.86 2.27
N PRO A 147 -14.77 23.10 1.33
CA PRO A 147 -14.02 22.20 0.48
C PRO A 147 -12.87 22.96 -0.20
N THR A 148 -11.67 22.43 -0.08
CA THR A 148 -10.48 22.93 -0.79
C THR A 148 -10.36 22.25 -2.13
N ASP A 149 -9.74 22.90 -3.12
CA ASP A 149 -9.49 22.26 -4.41
C ASP A 149 -8.72 20.95 -4.23
N ILE A 150 -9.12 19.95 -4.99
CA ILE A 150 -8.39 18.68 -5.08
C ILE A 150 -7.20 18.90 -6.01
N SER A 151 -5.98 18.63 -5.53
CA SER A 151 -4.79 18.66 -6.37
C SER A 151 -4.84 17.55 -7.44
N ASP A 152 -4.24 17.79 -8.59
CA ASP A 152 -4.15 16.77 -9.64
C ASP A 152 -3.40 15.53 -9.13
N GLU A 153 -2.36 15.69 -8.29
CA GLU A 153 -1.64 14.59 -7.64
C GLU A 153 -2.55 13.69 -6.79
N PHE A 154 -3.44 14.29 -6.00
CA PHE A 154 -4.42 13.55 -5.20
C PHE A 154 -5.43 12.85 -6.12
N ALA A 155 -5.93 13.55 -7.13
CA ALA A 155 -6.91 13.01 -8.06
C ALA A 155 -6.36 11.81 -8.84
N ASP A 156 -5.15 11.93 -9.38
CA ASP A 156 -4.48 10.84 -10.12
C ASP A 156 -4.21 9.61 -9.24
N LYS A 157 -3.97 9.85 -7.94
CA LYS A 157 -3.67 8.80 -6.99
C LYS A 157 -4.89 8.01 -6.54
N TYR A 158 -6.01 8.69 -6.30
CA TYR A 158 -7.18 8.08 -5.66
C TYR A 158 -8.33 7.78 -6.61
N PHE A 159 -8.42 8.47 -7.73
CA PHE A 159 -9.53 8.30 -8.65
C PHE A 159 -9.08 7.67 -9.97
N ALA A 160 -9.95 6.84 -10.52
CA ALA A 160 -9.74 6.29 -11.86
C ALA A 160 -9.85 7.42 -12.88
N ALA A 161 -8.77 7.70 -13.61
CA ALA A 161 -8.81 8.63 -14.73
C ALA A 161 -9.69 8.03 -15.82
N ASN A 162 -10.86 8.60 -16.05
CA ASN A 162 -11.70 8.28 -17.21
C ASN A 162 -11.13 8.96 -18.47
N GLY A 163 -9.87 8.67 -18.79
CA GLY A 163 -9.20 9.06 -20.03
C GLY A 163 -9.30 10.56 -20.36
N GLU A 164 -9.51 10.88 -21.63
CA GLU A 164 -9.59 12.25 -22.15
C GLU A 164 -10.69 13.13 -21.52
N ILE A 165 -11.72 12.54 -20.91
CA ILE A 165 -12.85 13.26 -20.33
C ILE A 165 -12.41 14.08 -19.10
N TRP A 166 -11.53 13.57 -18.27
CA TRP A 166 -11.09 14.24 -17.05
C TRP A 166 -10.46 15.62 -17.32
N ASN A 167 -9.61 15.72 -18.34
CA ASN A 167 -8.90 16.95 -18.67
C ASN A 167 -9.73 17.95 -19.49
N GLN A 168 -10.84 17.51 -20.09
CA GLN A 168 -11.72 18.35 -20.92
C GLN A 168 -12.87 18.97 -20.14
N VAL A 169 -13.10 18.54 -18.89
CA VAL A 169 -14.24 18.98 -18.08
C VAL A 169 -13.77 19.95 -17.00
N THR A 170 -14.57 20.98 -16.72
CA THR A 170 -14.28 21.88 -15.60
C THR A 170 -14.26 21.11 -14.29
N LEU A 171 -13.49 21.54 -13.30
CA LEU A 171 -13.30 20.87 -12.01
C LEU A 171 -14.63 20.41 -11.38
N TYR A 172 -15.64 21.27 -11.38
CA TYR A 172 -16.98 20.97 -10.81
C TYR A 172 -17.71 19.78 -11.44
N HIS A 173 -17.37 19.45 -12.68
CA HIS A 173 -18.02 18.36 -13.43
C HIS A 173 -17.15 17.10 -13.51
N ARG A 174 -15.94 17.13 -12.93
CA ARG A 174 -15.07 15.95 -12.90
C ARG A 174 -15.72 14.84 -12.08
N PRO A 175 -15.89 13.63 -12.62
CA PRO A 175 -16.48 12.52 -11.90
C PRO A 175 -15.48 11.99 -10.86
N LEU A 176 -15.95 11.74 -9.66
CA LEU A 176 -15.19 11.05 -8.59
C LEU A 176 -15.48 9.55 -8.69
N VAL A 177 -14.51 8.80 -9.15
CA VAL A 177 -14.57 7.33 -9.24
C VAL A 177 -13.35 6.76 -8.53
N THR A 178 -13.49 6.36 -7.30
CA THR A 178 -12.37 5.82 -6.53
C THR A 178 -11.79 4.58 -7.21
N GLN A 179 -10.47 4.45 -7.25
CA GLN A 179 -9.82 3.30 -7.87
C GLN A 179 -10.29 1.99 -7.21
N LYS A 180 -10.56 0.96 -8.00
CA LYS A 180 -11.05 -0.35 -7.52
C LYS A 180 -10.14 -0.95 -6.43
N ARG A 181 -8.83 -0.75 -6.55
CA ARG A 181 -7.88 -1.24 -5.55
C ARG A 181 -8.12 -0.62 -4.17
N ILE A 182 -8.37 0.69 -4.15
CA ILE A 182 -8.66 1.41 -2.91
C ILE A 182 -10.00 0.94 -2.33
N CYS A 183 -11.03 0.82 -3.17
CA CYS A 183 -12.33 0.31 -2.71
C CYS A 183 -12.20 -1.09 -2.07
N SER A 184 -11.50 -2.02 -2.72
CA SER A 184 -11.30 -3.37 -2.16
C SER A 184 -10.50 -3.34 -0.86
N TRP A 185 -9.51 -2.47 -0.76
CA TRP A 185 -8.71 -2.33 0.46
C TRP A 185 -9.53 -1.74 1.60
N LEU A 186 -10.33 -0.71 1.35
CA LEU A 186 -11.25 -0.14 2.34
C LEU A 186 -12.23 -1.17 2.90
N TYR A 187 -12.55 -2.21 2.12
CA TYR A 187 -13.38 -3.36 2.53
C TYR A 187 -12.57 -4.56 3.05
N GLY A 188 -11.33 -4.34 3.49
CA GLY A 188 -10.53 -5.35 4.19
C GLY A 188 -9.68 -6.26 3.29
N THR A 189 -9.47 -5.93 2.00
CA THR A 189 -8.61 -6.73 1.12
C THR A 189 -7.15 -6.27 1.19
N ASP A 190 -6.36 -6.93 2.04
CA ASP A 190 -4.93 -6.63 2.23
C ASP A 190 -4.01 -7.18 1.15
N SER A 191 -4.40 -8.22 0.45
CA SER A 191 -3.55 -8.84 -0.55
C SER A 191 -3.29 -7.92 -1.74
N ILE A 192 -2.05 -7.91 -2.24
CA ILE A 192 -1.73 -7.18 -3.48
C ILE A 192 -2.50 -7.77 -4.66
N PRO A 193 -2.86 -6.95 -5.68
CA PRO A 193 -3.55 -7.43 -6.86
C PRO A 193 -2.78 -8.57 -7.55
N TYR A 194 -3.52 -9.56 -8.08
CA TYR A 194 -2.91 -10.72 -8.75
C TYR A 194 -1.93 -10.31 -9.87
N GLU A 195 -2.29 -9.33 -10.68
CA GLU A 195 -1.40 -8.81 -11.74
C GLU A 195 -0.09 -8.28 -11.19
N MET A 196 -0.14 -7.56 -10.06
CA MET A 196 1.04 -7.03 -9.39
C MET A 196 1.88 -8.14 -8.75
N SER A 197 1.26 -9.22 -8.25
CA SER A 197 1.97 -10.34 -7.63
C SER A 197 2.92 -11.08 -8.58
N THR A 198 2.77 -10.90 -9.89
CA THR A 198 3.68 -11.47 -10.89
C THR A 198 5.06 -10.81 -10.90
N TRP A 199 5.17 -9.55 -10.48
CA TRP A 199 6.39 -8.75 -10.47
C TRP A 199 6.69 -8.06 -9.12
N CYS A 200 5.77 -8.15 -8.14
CA CYS A 200 5.95 -7.66 -6.78
C CYS A 200 5.83 -8.78 -5.76
N GLU A 201 6.54 -8.62 -4.65
CA GLU A 201 6.51 -9.49 -3.47
C GLU A 201 6.45 -8.63 -2.22
N VAL A 202 5.48 -8.86 -1.34
CA VAL A 202 5.43 -8.26 0.00
C VAL A 202 6.23 -9.14 0.95
N TYR A 203 7.19 -8.56 1.63
CA TYR A 203 7.88 -9.18 2.75
C TYR A 203 7.41 -8.52 4.05
N ASP A 204 6.88 -9.32 4.97
CA ASP A 204 6.41 -8.86 6.28
C ASP A 204 7.45 -9.21 7.35
N GLY A 205 8.21 -8.21 7.78
CA GLY A 205 9.24 -8.36 8.80
C GLY A 205 8.71 -8.70 10.19
N SER A 206 7.42 -8.50 10.46
CA SER A 206 6.80 -8.88 11.73
C SER A 206 6.54 -10.39 11.82
N ARG A 207 6.38 -11.07 10.68
CA ARG A 207 6.02 -12.49 10.59
C ARG A 207 7.18 -13.41 10.24
N GLN A 208 8.24 -12.87 9.64
CA GLN A 208 9.35 -13.65 9.11
C GLN A 208 10.66 -13.21 9.73
N GLN A 209 11.34 -14.13 10.39
CA GLN A 209 12.72 -13.90 10.81
C GLN A 209 13.67 -14.32 9.70
N VAL A 210 14.62 -13.45 9.41
CA VAL A 210 15.65 -13.69 8.41
C VAL A 210 17.00 -13.81 9.07
N VAL A 211 17.69 -14.90 8.78
CA VAL A 211 19.08 -15.08 9.21
C VAL A 211 19.99 -14.32 8.24
N PHE A 212 20.77 -13.42 8.79
CA PHE A 212 21.83 -12.72 8.07
C PHE A 212 23.17 -13.36 8.46
N LEU A 213 23.81 -14.00 7.50
CA LEU A 213 24.93 -14.90 7.77
C LEU A 213 26.27 -14.18 7.82
N SER A 214 26.38 -12.97 7.29
CA SER A 214 27.62 -12.22 7.15
C SER A 214 27.34 -10.76 6.82
N TYR A 215 28.40 -9.90 6.81
CA TYR A 215 28.35 -8.48 6.44
C TYR A 215 27.74 -7.55 7.50
N GLU A 216 28.13 -7.73 8.74
CA GLU A 216 27.69 -6.89 9.87
C GLU A 216 27.91 -5.40 9.62
N GLN A 217 29.01 -5.01 8.98
CA GLN A 217 29.31 -3.62 8.66
C GLN A 217 28.24 -2.99 7.76
N GLN A 218 27.79 -3.70 6.70
CA GLN A 218 26.76 -3.23 5.79
C GLN A 218 25.41 -3.15 6.50
N HIS A 219 25.15 -4.06 7.39
CA HIS A 219 23.95 -4.07 8.19
C HIS A 219 23.90 -2.86 9.15
N ASP A 220 25.01 -2.57 9.83
CA ASP A 220 25.13 -1.41 10.72
C ASP A 220 25.04 -0.08 9.95
N GLN A 221 25.65 0.01 8.75
CA GLN A 221 25.48 1.16 7.87
C GLN A 221 24.02 1.38 7.51
N LEU A 222 23.30 0.32 7.13
CA LEU A 222 21.88 0.41 6.79
C LEU A 222 21.06 0.86 7.99
N ARG A 223 21.33 0.29 9.19
CA ARG A 223 20.67 0.67 10.43
C ARG A 223 20.85 2.16 10.74
N GLN A 224 22.06 2.69 10.60
CA GLN A 224 22.35 4.11 10.81
C GLN A 224 21.58 5.00 9.84
N LEU A 225 21.56 4.68 8.54
CA LEU A 225 20.83 5.44 7.53
C LEU A 225 19.33 5.45 7.79
N MET A 226 18.78 4.36 8.31
CA MET A 226 17.35 4.26 8.65
C MET A 226 16.96 4.99 9.95
N GLN A 227 17.94 5.42 10.75
CA GLN A 227 17.71 6.17 11.99
C GLN A 227 17.75 7.70 11.79
N THR A 228 18.26 8.20 10.67
CA THR A 228 18.36 9.64 10.36
C THR A 228 16.99 10.22 10.02
N GLY A 229 16.31 10.78 11.00
CA GLY A 229 14.87 10.98 11.15
C GLY A 229 14.16 12.10 10.35
N GLU A 230 14.78 12.93 9.52
CA GLU A 230 14.07 14.07 8.90
C GLU A 230 13.75 13.90 7.41
N ALA A 231 14.48 13.09 6.67
CA ALA A 231 14.23 12.84 5.26
C ALA A 231 14.20 11.34 4.99
N LEU A 232 13.15 10.89 4.29
CA LEU A 232 13.05 9.50 3.86
C LEU A 232 14.19 9.16 2.89
N PRO A 233 15.17 8.33 3.29
CA PRO A 233 16.37 8.09 2.49
C PRO A 233 16.07 7.32 1.21
N VAL A 234 16.84 7.58 0.17
CA VAL A 234 17.02 6.66 -0.95
C VAL A 234 18.32 5.92 -0.75
N ILE A 235 18.25 4.61 -0.67
CA ILE A 235 19.41 3.76 -0.37
C ILE A 235 19.63 2.76 -1.50
N ALA A 236 20.75 2.91 -2.21
CA ALA A 236 21.19 1.94 -3.20
C ALA A 236 22.02 0.85 -2.53
N VAL A 237 21.56 -0.40 -2.60
CA VAL A 237 22.32 -1.59 -2.17
C VAL A 237 22.92 -2.24 -3.41
N GLU A 238 24.24 -2.13 -3.53
CA GLU A 238 24.99 -2.53 -4.73
C GLU A 238 25.71 -3.85 -4.53
N GLY A 239 25.95 -4.55 -5.60
CA GLY A 239 26.75 -5.76 -5.59
C GLY A 239 26.36 -6.75 -6.69
N LYS A 240 27.13 -7.82 -6.81
CA LYS A 240 26.85 -8.87 -7.78
C LYS A 240 25.51 -9.57 -7.50
N LYS A 241 24.92 -10.14 -8.54
CA LYS A 241 23.74 -11.01 -8.38
C LYS A 241 24.08 -12.14 -7.39
N GLY A 242 23.19 -12.36 -6.42
CA GLY A 242 23.40 -13.37 -5.37
C GLY A 242 24.20 -12.91 -4.15
N SER A 243 24.71 -11.67 -4.12
CA SER A 243 25.50 -11.14 -2.98
C SER A 243 24.70 -10.89 -1.70
N GLY A 244 23.38 -11.09 -1.71
CA GLY A 244 22.55 -10.90 -0.52
C GLY A 244 21.92 -9.51 -0.38
N ARG A 245 21.90 -8.66 -1.41
CA ARG A 245 21.32 -7.31 -1.40
C ARG A 245 19.90 -7.27 -0.84
N ARG A 246 19.00 -8.13 -1.37
CA ARG A 246 17.61 -8.23 -0.88
C ARG A 246 17.53 -8.81 0.54
N GLN A 247 18.48 -9.70 0.87
CA GLN A 247 18.55 -10.33 2.19
C GLN A 247 18.92 -9.31 3.27
N LEU A 248 19.84 -8.39 2.97
CA LEU A 248 20.20 -7.28 3.86
C LEU A 248 18.98 -6.42 4.18
N ILE A 249 18.19 -6.07 3.16
CA ILE A 249 16.96 -5.28 3.34
C ILE A 249 15.93 -6.07 4.16
N ARG A 250 15.71 -7.36 3.85
CA ARG A 250 14.79 -8.21 4.62
C ARG A 250 15.19 -8.33 6.09
N CYS A 251 16.49 -8.46 6.38
CA CYS A 251 17.01 -8.51 7.73
C CYS A 251 16.68 -7.23 8.50
N MET A 252 16.95 -6.06 7.89
CA MET A 252 16.63 -4.77 8.47
C MET A 252 15.12 -4.62 8.74
N MET A 253 14.27 -5.01 7.78
CA MET A 253 12.81 -4.93 7.94
C MET A 253 12.31 -5.90 9.02
N SER A 254 12.94 -7.07 9.19
CA SER A 254 12.64 -7.99 10.30
C SER A 254 12.94 -7.39 11.65
N GLU A 255 14.10 -6.73 11.81
CA GLU A 255 14.46 -6.06 13.06
C GLU A 255 13.50 -4.93 13.43
N ARG A 256 13.04 -4.19 12.43
CA ARG A 256 12.10 -3.09 12.59
C ARG A 256 10.64 -3.53 12.68
N ARG A 257 10.37 -4.80 12.38
CA ARG A 257 9.01 -5.37 12.24
C ARG A 257 8.17 -4.60 11.22
N GLU A 258 8.81 -4.12 10.18
CA GLU A 258 8.20 -3.36 9.09
C GLU A 258 8.06 -4.22 7.84
N ARG A 259 7.17 -3.79 6.94
CA ARG A 259 6.96 -4.42 5.63
C ARG A 259 7.84 -3.78 4.58
N VAL A 260 8.18 -4.54 3.54
CA VAL A 260 8.81 -4.01 2.33
C VAL A 260 8.22 -4.67 1.08
N LEU A 261 7.90 -3.86 0.11
CA LEU A 261 7.39 -4.27 -1.20
C LEU A 261 8.56 -4.33 -2.18
N PHE A 262 8.94 -5.53 -2.62
CA PHE A 262 9.98 -5.75 -3.61
C PHE A 262 9.39 -5.78 -5.02
N ALA A 263 9.78 -4.85 -5.89
CA ALA A 263 9.36 -4.79 -7.28
C ALA A 263 10.49 -5.15 -8.23
N ASP A 264 10.32 -6.20 -9.06
CA ASP A 264 11.33 -6.62 -10.04
C ASP A 264 11.10 -5.98 -11.41
N PHE A 265 11.86 -4.95 -11.71
CA PHE A 265 11.73 -4.15 -12.94
C PHE A 265 12.10 -4.89 -14.22
N ARG A 266 12.81 -6.02 -14.17
CA ARG A 266 13.00 -6.87 -15.35
C ARG A 266 11.68 -7.45 -15.87
N ARG A 267 10.72 -7.61 -14.98
CA ARG A 267 9.37 -8.09 -15.32
C ARG A 267 8.44 -6.96 -15.73
N ILE A 268 8.64 -5.76 -15.20
CA ILE A 268 7.87 -4.55 -15.55
C ILE A 268 8.23 -4.06 -16.95
N ALA A 269 9.51 -3.97 -17.28
CA ALA A 269 10.01 -3.44 -18.56
C ALA A 269 9.55 -4.23 -19.80
N GLN A 270 8.93 -5.42 -19.61
CA GLN A 270 8.30 -6.20 -20.65
C GLN A 270 6.83 -5.84 -20.90
N LEU A 271 6.29 -4.93 -20.10
CA LEU A 271 4.88 -4.57 -20.09
C LEU A 271 4.76 -3.13 -20.61
N GLU A 272 3.79 -2.86 -21.47
CA GLU A 272 3.43 -1.51 -21.84
C GLU A 272 2.94 -0.73 -20.63
N GLN A 273 3.19 0.60 -20.58
CA GLN A 273 2.73 1.51 -19.51
C GLN A 273 3.52 1.42 -18.18
N ASP A 274 4.84 1.58 -18.25
CA ASP A 274 5.71 1.59 -17.05
C ASP A 274 5.26 2.60 -15.99
N LYS A 275 4.78 3.78 -16.37
CA LYS A 275 4.39 4.84 -15.43
C LYS A 275 3.18 4.45 -14.58
N ASP A 276 2.13 3.91 -15.19
CA ASP A 276 0.93 3.50 -14.47
C ASP A 276 1.24 2.41 -13.43
N LYS A 277 2.18 1.53 -13.76
CA LYS A 277 2.65 0.48 -12.83
C LYS A 277 3.48 1.03 -11.69
N ILE A 278 4.32 2.03 -11.98
CA ILE A 278 5.06 2.74 -10.94
C ILE A 278 4.07 3.44 -10.00
N ASP A 279 3.04 4.10 -10.54
CA ASP A 279 2.03 4.77 -9.73
C ASP A 279 1.23 3.78 -8.88
N ALA A 280 0.82 2.65 -9.45
CA ALA A 280 0.19 1.55 -8.71
C ALA A 280 1.12 0.99 -7.61
N LEU A 281 2.42 0.90 -7.85
CA LEU A 281 3.42 0.46 -6.87
C LEU A 281 3.52 1.42 -5.67
N PHE A 282 3.54 2.73 -5.94
CA PHE A 282 3.55 3.75 -4.89
C PHE A 282 2.25 3.75 -4.09
N LEU A 283 1.11 3.64 -4.75
CA LEU A 283 -0.17 3.48 -4.08
C LEU A 283 -0.15 2.24 -3.17
N GLU A 284 0.27 1.10 -3.69
CA GLU A 284 0.31 -0.14 -2.92
C GLU A 284 1.26 -0.04 -1.72
N SER A 285 2.40 0.67 -1.85
CA SER A 285 3.32 0.87 -0.71
C SER A 285 2.66 1.65 0.43
N ILE A 286 1.77 2.57 0.13
CA ILE A 286 0.98 3.30 1.13
C ILE A 286 -0.05 2.37 1.75
N LEU A 287 -0.88 1.69 0.94
CA LEU A 287 -1.92 0.79 1.43
C LEU A 287 -1.37 -0.35 2.30
N GLN A 288 -0.16 -0.84 1.98
CA GLN A 288 0.53 -1.87 2.77
C GLN A 288 1.33 -1.30 3.95
N ASN A 289 1.40 0.02 4.10
CA ASN A 289 2.30 0.68 5.05
C ASN A 289 3.71 0.09 4.98
N SER A 290 4.30 0.05 3.79
CA SER A 290 5.52 -0.67 3.50
C SER A 290 6.61 0.21 2.91
N ALA A 291 7.88 -0.08 3.25
CA ALA A 291 9.01 0.42 2.48
C ALA A 291 8.96 -0.13 1.04
N LEU A 292 9.59 0.57 0.10
CA LEU A 292 9.64 0.16 -1.30
C LEU A 292 11.06 -0.23 -1.69
N CYS A 293 11.20 -1.36 -2.38
CA CYS A 293 12.48 -1.82 -2.93
C CYS A 293 12.38 -2.08 -4.43
N ILE A 294 13.05 -1.22 -5.20
CA ILE A 294 13.17 -1.37 -6.65
C ILE A 294 14.33 -2.31 -6.96
N CYS A 295 14.01 -3.43 -7.62
CA CYS A 295 15.01 -4.43 -7.98
C CYS A 295 15.26 -4.42 -9.49
N ASN A 296 16.55 -4.47 -9.88
CA ASN A 296 16.98 -4.64 -11.26
C ASN A 296 16.45 -3.59 -12.25
N CYS A 297 16.19 -2.37 -11.83
CA CYS A 297 15.85 -1.27 -12.73
C CYS A 297 17.12 -0.77 -13.38
N THR A 298 17.16 -0.85 -14.71
CA THR A 298 18.24 -0.32 -15.55
C THR A 298 17.75 0.78 -16.51
N ASN A 299 16.45 1.02 -16.53
CA ASN A 299 15.85 2.09 -17.33
C ASN A 299 15.97 3.42 -16.57
N THR A 300 16.69 4.36 -17.16
CA THR A 300 16.96 5.68 -16.58
C THR A 300 15.69 6.52 -16.42
N GLU A 301 14.80 6.52 -17.41
CA GLU A 301 13.57 7.31 -17.40
C GLU A 301 12.63 6.82 -16.29
N SER A 302 12.46 5.50 -16.16
CA SER A 302 11.65 4.92 -15.09
C SER A 302 12.23 5.23 -13.72
N MET A 303 13.57 5.19 -13.56
CA MET A 303 14.24 5.52 -12.31
C MET A 303 14.08 7.00 -11.95
N GLU A 304 14.24 7.91 -12.90
CA GLU A 304 14.02 9.34 -12.68
C GLU A 304 12.56 9.62 -12.27
N TYR A 305 11.61 8.98 -12.93
CA TYR A 305 10.20 9.10 -12.54
C TYR A 305 9.95 8.62 -11.11
N ILE A 306 10.52 7.48 -10.70
CA ILE A 306 10.46 6.95 -9.34
C ILE A 306 11.05 7.94 -8.32
N LEU A 307 12.22 8.52 -8.62
CA LEU A 307 12.93 9.42 -7.70
C LEU A 307 12.22 10.77 -7.53
N GLN A 308 11.45 11.21 -8.52
CA GLN A 308 10.65 12.43 -8.48
C GLN A 308 9.35 12.29 -7.69
N LYS A 309 8.85 11.05 -7.48
CA LYS A 309 7.60 10.83 -6.74
C LYS A 309 7.75 11.24 -5.27
N LYS A 310 6.70 11.90 -4.75
CA LYS A 310 6.58 12.14 -3.31
C LYS A 310 6.45 10.79 -2.58
N ARG A 311 7.25 10.61 -1.54
CA ARG A 311 7.34 9.34 -0.80
C ARG A 311 6.91 9.52 0.63
N ARG A 312 6.30 8.47 1.17
CA ARG A 312 5.93 8.32 2.58
C ARG A 312 6.73 7.22 3.27
N CYS A 313 7.58 6.52 2.53
CA CYS A 313 8.37 5.40 3.01
C CYS A 313 9.81 5.47 2.49
N PRO A 314 10.77 4.79 3.13
CA PRO A 314 12.12 4.61 2.61
C PRO A 314 12.10 3.91 1.25
N LEU A 315 12.98 4.34 0.36
CA LEU A 315 13.16 3.73 -0.96
C LEU A 315 14.52 3.04 -1.05
N PHE A 316 14.48 1.74 -1.30
CA PHE A 316 15.66 0.94 -1.61
C PHE A 316 15.76 0.69 -3.10
N VAL A 317 16.99 0.66 -3.61
CA VAL A 317 17.29 0.28 -4.99
C VAL A 317 18.36 -0.81 -4.94
N THR A 318 18.07 -2.01 -5.49
CA THR A 318 19.11 -3.04 -5.63
C THR A 318 19.69 -3.01 -7.03
N THR A 319 20.98 -2.79 -7.15
CA THR A 319 21.67 -2.58 -8.42
C THR A 319 23.05 -3.22 -8.46
N ASP A 320 23.70 -3.24 -9.64
CA ASP A 320 25.13 -3.48 -9.74
C ASP A 320 25.91 -2.20 -9.41
N GLU A 321 27.23 -2.33 -9.31
CA GLU A 321 28.11 -1.23 -8.93
C GLU A 321 28.15 -0.12 -10.00
N GLU A 322 28.08 -0.47 -11.27
CA GLU A 322 28.13 0.48 -12.38
C GLU A 322 26.94 1.41 -12.40
N TYR A 323 25.75 0.84 -12.29
CA TYR A 323 24.51 1.63 -12.26
C TYR A 323 24.35 2.42 -10.95
N GLY A 324 24.84 1.90 -9.83
CA GLY A 324 24.88 2.62 -8.57
C GLY A 324 25.76 3.86 -8.62
N ASN A 325 26.91 3.80 -9.31
CA ASN A 325 27.76 4.96 -9.57
C ASN A 325 27.02 6.04 -10.38
N TYR A 326 26.30 5.62 -11.42
CA TYR A 326 25.47 6.53 -12.23
C TYR A 326 24.40 7.21 -11.36
N LEU A 327 23.60 6.45 -10.62
CA LEU A 327 22.55 6.98 -9.77
C LEU A 327 23.08 8.00 -8.75
N SER A 328 24.16 7.69 -8.05
CA SER A 328 24.73 8.57 -7.03
C SER A 328 25.38 9.84 -7.61
N SER A 329 25.77 9.85 -8.87
CA SER A 329 26.30 11.04 -9.54
C SER A 329 25.23 12.05 -9.93
N GLN A 330 23.99 11.59 -10.13
CA GLN A 330 22.85 12.40 -10.56
C GLN A 330 21.91 12.78 -9.40
N HIS A 331 21.84 11.95 -8.36
CA HIS A 331 20.89 12.08 -7.28
C HIS A 331 21.55 11.91 -5.91
N ASN A 332 20.97 12.51 -4.89
CA ASN A 332 21.44 12.39 -3.50
C ASN A 332 21.01 11.03 -2.91
N ILE A 333 21.76 9.98 -3.21
CA ILE A 333 21.47 8.59 -2.86
C ILE A 333 22.57 8.04 -1.96
N PHE A 334 22.19 7.44 -0.84
CA PHE A 334 23.11 6.71 0.02
C PHE A 334 23.44 5.35 -0.60
N ARG A 335 24.73 4.96 -0.51
CA ARG A 335 25.20 3.72 -1.13
C ARG A 335 25.72 2.76 -0.09
N ILE A 336 25.32 1.50 -0.21
CA ILE A 336 25.86 0.37 0.55
C ILE A 336 26.34 -0.67 -0.45
N THR A 337 27.64 -0.92 -0.45
CA THR A 337 28.23 -1.90 -1.37
C THR A 337 28.41 -3.24 -0.66
N MET A 338 27.82 -4.29 -1.21
CA MET A 338 28.01 -5.66 -0.75
C MET A 338 29.40 -6.15 -1.15
N PRO A 339 30.26 -6.52 -0.21
CA PRO A 339 31.61 -6.95 -0.52
C PRO A 339 31.60 -8.33 -1.22
N ARG A 340 32.73 -8.68 -1.81
CA ARG A 340 32.97 -10.06 -2.22
C ARG A 340 33.17 -10.90 -0.96
N PRO A 341 32.58 -12.11 -0.87
CA PRO A 341 32.71 -12.93 0.33
C PRO A 341 34.16 -13.35 0.57
N ALA A 342 34.64 -13.12 1.78
CA ALA A 342 35.91 -13.66 2.27
C ALA A 342 35.84 -15.19 2.37
N MET A 343 36.94 -15.83 2.68
CA MET A 343 36.99 -17.31 2.80
C MET A 343 36.07 -17.79 3.96
N GLU A 344 36.09 -17.11 5.07
CA GLU A 344 35.26 -17.41 6.24
C GLU A 344 33.76 -17.27 5.95
N ASP A 345 33.38 -16.24 5.19
CA ASP A 345 32.00 -16.04 4.73
C ASP A 345 31.52 -17.21 3.87
N LYS A 346 32.36 -17.66 2.90
CA LYS A 346 32.02 -18.78 2.03
C LYS A 346 31.81 -20.07 2.82
N ILE A 347 32.71 -20.35 3.80
CA ILE A 347 32.57 -21.52 4.67
C ILE A 347 31.25 -21.46 5.44
N THR A 348 30.93 -20.29 5.97
CA THR A 348 29.67 -20.05 6.70
C THR A 348 28.45 -20.28 5.78
N PHE A 349 28.48 -19.76 4.54
CA PHE A 349 27.40 -19.95 3.58
C PHE A 349 27.23 -21.43 3.20
N TRP A 350 28.31 -22.12 2.87
CA TRP A 350 28.26 -23.55 2.55
C TRP A 350 27.70 -24.35 3.73
N LYS A 351 28.24 -24.13 4.93
CA LYS A 351 27.75 -24.80 6.15
C LYS A 351 26.25 -24.60 6.35
N TYR A 352 25.78 -23.37 6.33
CA TYR A 352 24.37 -23.05 6.50
C TYR A 352 23.45 -23.70 5.45
N PHE A 353 23.81 -23.61 4.18
CA PHE A 353 22.95 -24.14 3.11
C PHE A 353 23.00 -25.64 2.97
N LEU A 354 24.09 -26.31 3.37
CA LEU A 354 24.19 -27.77 3.48
C LEU A 354 23.35 -28.28 4.67
N GLU A 355 23.50 -27.69 5.84
CA GLU A 355 22.70 -28.03 7.03
C GLU A 355 21.20 -27.87 6.77
N LYS A 356 20.81 -26.81 6.11
CA LYS A 356 19.39 -26.55 5.75
C LYS A 356 18.78 -27.65 4.85
N ARG A 357 19.59 -28.43 4.18
CA ARG A 357 19.17 -29.53 3.26
C ARG A 357 19.57 -30.90 3.75
N ASP A 358 20.00 -31.00 5.03
CA ASP A 358 20.43 -32.25 5.66
C ASP A 358 21.57 -32.97 4.90
N ILE A 359 22.45 -32.19 4.24
CA ILE A 359 23.61 -32.72 3.52
C ILE A 359 24.82 -32.70 4.45
N THR A 360 25.20 -33.88 4.99
CA THR A 360 26.23 -33.99 6.06
C THR A 360 27.59 -34.50 5.56
N GLU A 361 27.65 -35.17 4.42
CA GLU A 361 28.87 -35.84 3.93
C GLU A 361 29.83 -34.92 3.16
N THR A 362 29.52 -33.64 3.03
CA THR A 362 30.27 -32.70 2.21
C THR A 362 31.00 -31.69 3.09
N ASP A 363 32.34 -31.53 2.92
CA ASP A 363 33.12 -30.58 3.68
C ASP A 363 32.94 -29.14 3.15
N PRO A 364 32.37 -28.21 3.95
CA PRO A 364 32.22 -26.80 3.57
C PRO A 364 33.55 -26.12 3.24
N VAL A 365 34.65 -26.51 3.88
CA VAL A 365 35.99 -25.94 3.65
C VAL A 365 36.51 -26.35 2.27
N GLU A 366 36.37 -27.62 1.90
CA GLU A 366 36.76 -28.10 0.56
C GLU A 366 35.99 -27.38 -0.54
N LEU A 367 34.65 -27.28 -0.39
CA LEU A 367 33.80 -26.58 -1.36
C LEU A 367 34.18 -25.09 -1.47
N SER A 368 34.48 -24.43 -0.36
CA SER A 368 34.87 -23.01 -0.34
C SER A 368 36.20 -22.75 -1.04
N ASN A 369 37.14 -23.70 -0.97
CA ASN A 369 38.39 -23.63 -1.68
C ASN A 369 38.24 -23.89 -3.18
N LYS A 370 37.33 -24.80 -3.55
CA LYS A 370 37.11 -25.21 -4.94
C LYS A 370 36.27 -24.23 -5.74
N TYR A 371 35.30 -23.58 -5.08
CA TYR A 371 34.32 -22.72 -5.76
C TYR A 371 34.31 -21.29 -5.19
N ALA A 372 34.49 -20.29 -6.05
CA ALA A 372 34.43 -18.89 -5.70
C ALA A 372 33.00 -18.32 -5.87
N LEU A 373 32.03 -18.88 -5.11
CA LEU A 373 30.62 -18.57 -5.21
C LEU A 373 30.19 -17.65 -4.07
N ASN A 374 29.13 -16.87 -4.30
CA ASN A 374 28.43 -16.10 -3.30
C ASN A 374 27.24 -16.89 -2.70
N ALA A 375 26.62 -16.36 -1.64
CA ALA A 375 25.54 -17.03 -0.93
C ALA A 375 24.34 -17.44 -1.83
N GLY A 376 23.95 -16.56 -2.75
CA GLY A 376 22.84 -16.84 -3.66
C GLY A 376 23.17 -17.91 -4.71
N GLU A 377 24.40 -17.89 -5.21
CA GLU A 377 24.91 -18.92 -6.16
C GLU A 377 24.98 -20.28 -5.47
N ILE A 378 25.49 -20.35 -4.24
CA ILE A 378 25.53 -21.60 -3.46
C ILE A 378 24.12 -22.13 -3.27
N ASN A 379 23.19 -21.29 -2.84
CA ASN A 379 21.79 -21.72 -2.63
C ASN A 379 21.19 -22.28 -3.91
N GLN A 380 21.34 -21.59 -5.05
CA GLN A 380 20.81 -22.04 -6.35
C GLN A 380 21.42 -23.37 -6.82
N ILE A 381 22.73 -23.54 -6.65
CA ILE A 381 23.43 -24.77 -7.05
C ILE A 381 22.95 -25.93 -6.21
N LEU A 382 22.79 -25.74 -4.90
CA LEU A 382 22.29 -26.81 -4.02
C LEU A 382 20.83 -27.15 -4.31
N ASP A 383 19.96 -26.16 -4.58
CA ASP A 383 18.57 -26.42 -5.00
C ASP A 383 18.53 -27.26 -6.30
N TYR A 384 19.38 -26.91 -7.28
CA TYR A 384 19.48 -27.66 -8.52
C TYR A 384 20.01 -29.07 -8.29
N ALA A 385 21.05 -29.22 -7.47
CA ALA A 385 21.64 -30.54 -7.15
C ALA A 385 20.62 -31.46 -6.43
N CYS A 386 19.87 -30.92 -5.45
CA CYS A 386 18.82 -31.67 -4.76
C CYS A 386 17.70 -32.10 -5.73
N THR A 387 17.26 -31.19 -6.61
CA THR A 387 16.23 -31.48 -7.61
C THR A 387 16.68 -32.60 -8.57
N LEU A 388 17.94 -32.51 -9.03
CA LEU A 388 18.51 -33.52 -9.93
C LEU A 388 18.63 -34.86 -9.25
N ALA A 389 19.12 -34.92 -8.00
CA ALA A 389 19.22 -36.16 -7.23
C ALA A 389 17.86 -36.82 -7.04
N ASN A 390 16.85 -36.05 -6.67
CA ASN A 390 15.48 -36.55 -6.53
C ASN A 390 14.94 -37.11 -7.85
N SER A 391 15.23 -36.43 -8.98
CA SER A 391 14.77 -36.90 -10.30
C SER A 391 15.45 -38.19 -10.79
N MET A 392 16.68 -38.45 -10.34
CA MET A 392 17.46 -39.64 -10.70
C MET A 392 17.25 -40.79 -9.73
N GLY A 393 16.44 -40.59 -8.67
CA GLY A 393 16.28 -41.62 -7.61
C GLY A 393 17.57 -41.86 -6.80
N CYS A 394 18.55 -40.98 -6.95
CA CYS A 394 19.77 -40.97 -6.15
C CYS A 394 19.52 -40.21 -4.87
N LEU A 395 19.65 -40.86 -3.72
CA LEU A 395 19.74 -40.19 -2.43
C LEU A 395 21.01 -39.31 -2.46
N LEU A 396 20.88 -38.00 -2.42
CA LEU A 396 21.90 -37.18 -1.76
C LEU A 396 21.83 -37.65 -0.33
N TYR A 397 22.87 -38.36 0.14
CA TYR A 397 22.91 -39.01 1.44
C TYR A 397 22.31 -38.15 2.52
N THR A 398 21.08 -38.44 2.91
CA THR A 398 20.43 -37.92 4.10
C THR A 398 20.71 -38.88 5.21
N SER A 399 21.14 -38.38 6.37
CA SER A 399 21.40 -39.16 7.57
C SER A 399 20.10 -39.76 8.13
N ASP A 400 19.64 -40.89 7.57
CA ASP A 400 18.68 -41.78 8.19
C ASP A 400 19.16 -43.20 7.97
N ALA A 401 20.01 -43.66 8.86
CA ALA A 401 20.24 -45.04 9.15
C ALA A 401 20.44 -45.19 10.67
#